data_de55ac07d482c2958f1b634665d20c2f
#
_entry.id   de55ac07d482c2958f1b634665d20c2f
#
_cell.length_a   1.000
_cell.length_b   1.000
_cell.length_c   1.000
_cell.angle_alpha   90.00
_cell.angle_beta   90.00
_cell.angle_gamma   90.00
#
_symmetry.space_group_name_H-M   'P 1'
#
loop_
_entity.id
_entity.type
_entity.pdbx_description
1 polymer ?
#
loop_
_entity_poly.entity_id
_entity_poly.type
_entity_poly.pdbx_seq_one_letter_code
_entity_poly.pdbx_strand_id
1 'polypeptide(L)'
;MAITNYGELKTAVADWLNRDDLTSVIPTFIDLAHAKLNRRLRVREMIQRSTASITDQFSNLPSDFLELRNIQLNVTIPKSLEYVTIEQMDQERGLGNTAREPVYYTLMGSTIEVFPTPDQSYTLELAYYQDIPAMSADTDTNWLLTKAPDVY
;
A
#
# COMPACT_ATOMS: atom_id res chain seq x y z
N MET A 1 17.90 -9.68 25.18
CA MET A 1 18.60 -9.14 24.01
C MET A 1 17.59 -8.30 23.24
N ALA A 2 17.93 -7.09 22.84
CA ALA A 2 17.02 -6.29 21.99
C ALA A 2 17.12 -6.82 20.56
N ILE A 3 15.99 -7.04 19.91
CA ILE A 3 15.93 -7.44 18.49
C ILE A 3 15.80 -6.15 17.68
N THR A 4 16.84 -5.77 16.94
CA THR A 4 16.92 -4.50 16.23
C THR A 4 17.02 -4.65 14.71
N ASN A 5 17.40 -5.83 14.23
CA ASN A 5 17.55 -6.15 12.81
C ASN A 5 17.10 -7.57 12.48
N TYR A 6 17.00 -7.86 11.19
CA TYR A 6 16.53 -9.15 10.69
C TYR A 6 17.40 -10.33 11.10
N GLY A 7 18.73 -10.14 11.16
CA GLY A 7 19.68 -11.19 11.60
C GLY A 7 19.46 -11.57 13.06
N GLU A 8 19.25 -10.59 13.94
CA GLU A 8 18.93 -10.82 15.35
C GLU A 8 17.55 -11.49 15.53
N LEU A 9 16.56 -11.13 14.71
CA LEU A 9 15.27 -11.81 14.71
C LEU A 9 15.42 -13.29 14.35
N LYS A 10 16.15 -13.62 13.29
CA LYS A 10 16.41 -15.03 12.90
C LYS A 10 17.11 -15.80 14.01
N THR A 11 18.11 -15.19 14.64
CA THR A 11 18.84 -15.80 15.76
C THR A 11 17.92 -16.04 16.95
N ALA A 12 17.11 -15.05 17.30
CA ALA A 12 16.15 -15.17 18.41
C ALA A 12 15.13 -16.30 18.17
N VAL A 13 14.62 -16.43 16.94
CA VAL A 13 13.70 -17.52 16.56
C VAL A 13 14.40 -18.90 16.68
N ALA A 14 15.65 -19.01 16.21
CA ALA A 14 16.42 -20.24 16.34
C ALA A 14 16.67 -20.64 17.81
N ASP A 15 17.04 -19.67 18.64
CA ASP A 15 17.26 -19.86 20.08
C ASP A 15 15.98 -20.30 20.80
N TRP A 16 14.84 -19.67 20.48
CA TRP A 16 13.53 -20.05 21.03
C TRP A 16 13.11 -21.47 20.68
N LEU A 17 13.38 -21.87 19.42
CA LEU A 17 13.10 -23.24 18.95
C LEU A 17 14.12 -24.24 19.47
N ASN A 18 15.27 -23.79 19.98
CA ASN A 18 16.42 -24.60 20.36
C ASN A 18 16.81 -25.59 19.26
N ARG A 19 16.88 -25.09 18.01
CA ARG A 19 17.13 -25.89 16.80
C ARG A 19 18.10 -25.17 15.86
N ASP A 20 19.22 -25.80 15.57
CA ASP A 20 20.25 -25.26 14.66
C ASP A 20 20.03 -25.69 13.18
N ASP A 21 19.24 -26.75 12.98
CA ASP A 21 18.93 -27.31 11.66
C ASP A 21 17.90 -26.55 10.86
N LEU A 22 17.19 -25.58 11.48
CA LEU A 22 16.12 -24.79 10.84
C LEU A 22 16.56 -23.43 10.31
N THR A 23 17.85 -23.10 10.38
CA THR A 23 18.38 -21.78 9.99
C THR A 23 18.00 -21.38 8.56
N SER A 24 17.96 -22.35 7.64
CA SER A 24 17.57 -22.09 6.24
C SER A 24 16.06 -21.92 6.03
N VAL A 25 15.23 -22.35 7.01
CA VAL A 25 13.75 -22.32 6.90
C VAL A 25 13.15 -21.15 7.67
N ILE A 26 13.84 -20.65 8.69
CA ILE A 26 13.38 -19.51 9.51
C ILE A 26 13.00 -18.29 8.67
N PRO A 27 13.76 -17.88 7.63
CA PRO A 27 13.34 -16.78 6.73
C PRO A 27 11.95 -16.99 6.16
N THR A 28 11.62 -18.20 5.71
CA THR A 28 10.31 -18.53 5.17
C THR A 28 9.18 -18.34 6.18
N PHE A 29 9.41 -18.69 7.44
CA PHE A 29 8.42 -18.47 8.51
C PHE A 29 8.21 -16.98 8.79
N ILE A 30 9.27 -16.19 8.79
CA ILE A 30 9.20 -14.74 8.95
C ILE A 30 8.42 -14.13 7.77
N ASP A 31 8.69 -14.55 6.54
CA ASP A 31 7.97 -14.09 5.34
C ASP A 31 6.47 -14.43 5.40
N LEU A 32 6.13 -15.62 5.87
CA LEU A 32 4.72 -16.01 6.06
C LEU A 32 4.03 -15.17 7.14
N ALA A 33 4.72 -14.89 8.25
CA ALA A 33 4.23 -14.00 9.30
C ALA A 33 4.03 -12.59 8.74
N HIS A 34 5.00 -12.07 8.00
CA HIS A 34 4.97 -10.78 7.35
C HIS A 34 3.77 -10.65 6.39
N ALA A 35 3.57 -11.64 5.51
CA ALA A 35 2.43 -11.70 4.61
C ALA A 35 1.07 -11.71 5.37
N LYS A 36 1.02 -12.39 6.51
CA LYS A 36 -0.18 -12.43 7.36
C LYS A 36 -0.44 -11.08 8.02
N LEU A 37 0.61 -10.40 8.48
CA LEU A 37 0.54 -9.06 9.07
C LEU A 37 0.05 -8.03 8.04
N ASN A 38 0.61 -8.01 6.85
CA ASN A 38 0.18 -7.14 5.75
C ASN A 38 -1.31 -7.30 5.40
N ARG A 39 -1.85 -8.52 5.52
CA ARG A 39 -3.28 -8.75 5.27
C ARG A 39 -4.20 -8.29 6.39
N ARG A 40 -3.74 -8.28 7.64
CA ARG A 40 -4.60 -8.06 8.82
C ARG A 40 -4.36 -6.72 9.51
N LEU A 41 -3.13 -6.24 9.49
CA LEU A 41 -2.74 -5.06 10.24
C LEU A 41 -3.13 -3.80 9.48
N ARG A 42 -3.79 -2.86 10.17
CA ARG A 42 -4.11 -1.51 9.68
C ARG A 42 -3.86 -0.51 10.80
N VAL A 43 -2.63 -0.07 10.91
CA VAL A 43 -2.20 0.87 11.96
C VAL A 43 -1.73 2.18 11.35
N ARG A 44 -1.65 3.20 12.19
CA ARG A 44 -1.27 4.55 11.77
C ARG A 44 0.10 4.60 11.07
N GLU A 45 1.04 3.77 11.49
CA GLU A 45 2.39 3.67 10.94
C GLU A 45 2.41 3.18 9.48
N MET A 46 1.36 2.50 9.05
CA MET A 46 1.20 2.05 7.66
C MET A 46 0.60 3.12 6.75
N ILE A 47 0.13 4.25 7.31
CA ILE A 47 -0.50 5.30 6.50
C ILE A 47 0.59 6.12 5.83
N GLN A 48 0.59 6.10 4.50
CA GLN A 48 1.48 6.87 3.64
C GLN A 48 0.66 7.84 2.78
N ARG A 49 1.29 8.96 2.44
CA ARG A 49 0.76 9.92 1.49
C ARG A 49 1.67 9.96 0.26
N SER A 50 1.08 9.84 -0.90
CA SER A 50 1.79 9.89 -2.18
C SER A 50 1.05 10.79 -3.16
N THR A 51 1.78 11.36 -4.10
CA THR A 51 1.23 12.14 -5.20
C THR A 51 1.56 11.47 -6.52
N ALA A 52 0.60 11.47 -7.44
CA ALA A 52 0.77 10.98 -8.80
C ALA A 52 0.19 11.98 -9.79
N SER A 53 0.81 12.11 -10.96
CA SER A 53 0.24 12.87 -12.07
C SER A 53 -0.69 11.98 -12.86
N ILE A 54 -1.91 12.45 -13.12
CA ILE A 54 -2.88 11.76 -13.98
C ILE A 54 -3.16 12.60 -15.21
N THR A 55 -3.04 11.98 -16.37
CA THR A 55 -3.31 12.57 -17.70
C THR A 55 -4.35 11.77 -18.45
N ASP A 56 -4.56 10.52 -18.05
CA ASP A 56 -5.41 9.56 -18.71
C ASP A 56 -6.47 9.02 -17.76
N GLN A 57 -7.39 8.24 -18.30
CA GLN A 57 -8.46 7.57 -17.58
C GLN A 57 -7.93 6.61 -16.51
N PHE A 58 -6.79 5.94 -16.78
CA PHE A 58 -6.19 4.95 -15.89
C PHE A 58 -4.83 5.42 -15.38
N SER A 59 -4.53 5.12 -14.14
CA SER A 59 -3.21 5.32 -13.54
C SER A 59 -2.85 4.15 -12.63
N ASN A 60 -1.56 3.84 -12.52
CA ASN A 60 -1.10 2.78 -11.63
C ASN A 60 -1.06 3.26 -10.18
N LEU A 61 -1.46 2.37 -9.28
CA LEU A 61 -1.27 2.56 -7.85
C LEU A 61 0.21 2.32 -7.46
N PRO A 62 0.68 2.88 -6.33
CA PRO A 62 1.99 2.55 -5.79
C PRO A 62 2.15 1.04 -5.57
N SER A 63 3.37 0.51 -5.74
CA SER A 63 3.64 -0.93 -5.61
C SER A 63 3.44 -1.47 -4.19
N ASP A 64 3.52 -0.60 -3.19
CA ASP A 64 3.33 -0.87 -1.77
C ASP A 64 1.89 -0.60 -1.29
N PHE A 65 0.96 -0.36 -2.22
CA PHE A 65 -0.44 -0.05 -1.93
C PHE A 65 -1.19 -1.27 -1.39
N LEU A 66 -1.83 -1.12 -0.24
CA LEU A 66 -2.73 -2.13 0.33
C LEU A 66 -4.19 -1.70 0.29
N GLU A 67 -4.49 -0.49 0.77
CA GLU A 67 -5.86 -0.02 0.90
C GLU A 67 -5.91 1.51 0.88
N LEU A 68 -6.86 2.06 0.13
CA LEU A 68 -7.07 3.50 0.05
C LEU A 68 -7.78 4.03 1.29
N ARG A 69 -7.29 5.15 1.83
CA ARG A 69 -7.97 5.89 2.88
C ARG A 69 -8.64 7.16 2.38
N ASN A 70 -7.94 7.89 1.54
CA ASN A 70 -8.44 9.13 0.96
C ASN A 70 -7.77 9.39 -0.38
N ILE A 71 -8.50 10.04 -1.26
CA ILE A 71 -8.01 10.47 -2.56
C ILE A 71 -8.57 11.85 -2.89
N GLN A 72 -7.71 12.73 -3.35
CA GLN A 72 -8.10 14.07 -3.75
C GLN A 72 -7.27 14.58 -4.93
N LEU A 73 -7.84 15.47 -5.70
CA LEU A 73 -7.10 16.30 -6.65
C LEU A 73 -6.45 17.47 -5.92
N ASN A 74 -5.17 17.64 -6.14
CA ASN A 74 -4.40 18.77 -5.62
C ASN A 74 -4.49 19.92 -6.64
N VAL A 75 -5.60 20.60 -6.62
CA VAL A 75 -5.87 21.82 -7.39
C VAL A 75 -5.91 23.02 -6.46
N THR A 76 -6.15 24.23 -6.96
CA THR A 76 -6.17 25.46 -6.14
C THR A 76 -7.02 25.32 -4.86
N ILE A 77 -8.16 24.62 -4.95
CA ILE A 77 -8.96 24.19 -3.81
C ILE A 77 -9.02 22.66 -3.88
N PRO A 78 -8.33 21.92 -2.97
CA PRO A 78 -8.32 20.46 -3.02
C PRO A 78 -9.74 19.87 -3.05
N LYS A 79 -9.97 18.92 -3.97
CA LYS A 79 -11.27 18.27 -4.16
C LYS A 79 -11.12 16.77 -3.97
N SER A 80 -11.88 16.21 -3.05
CA SER A 80 -11.98 14.76 -2.91
C SER A 80 -12.74 14.17 -4.08
N LEU A 81 -12.24 13.06 -4.61
CA LEU A 81 -12.94 12.25 -5.59
C LEU A 81 -13.96 11.34 -4.89
N GLU A 82 -15.08 11.09 -5.55
CA GLU A 82 -16.13 10.20 -5.05
C GLU A 82 -15.91 8.78 -5.58
N TYR A 83 -15.98 7.78 -4.68
CA TYR A 83 -15.91 6.38 -5.09
C TYR A 83 -17.22 5.95 -5.75
N VAL A 84 -17.11 5.30 -6.90
CA VAL A 84 -18.23 4.67 -7.59
C VAL A 84 -17.85 3.22 -7.96
N THR A 85 -18.86 2.36 -8.08
CA THR A 85 -18.62 0.99 -8.55
C THR A 85 -18.27 0.98 -10.03
N ILE A 86 -17.69 -0.11 -10.50
CA ILE A 86 -17.33 -0.27 -11.92
C ILE A 86 -18.56 -0.09 -12.81
N GLU A 87 -19.70 -0.68 -12.40
CA GLU A 87 -20.96 -0.58 -13.13
C GLU A 87 -21.48 0.86 -13.22
N GLN A 88 -21.37 1.63 -12.13
CA GLN A 88 -21.74 3.05 -12.12
C GLN A 88 -20.80 3.87 -13.01
N MET A 89 -19.49 3.56 -12.95
CA MET A 89 -18.50 4.20 -13.80
C MET A 89 -18.81 4.01 -15.30
N ASP A 90 -19.19 2.79 -15.68
CA ASP A 90 -19.57 2.45 -17.05
C ASP A 90 -20.87 3.15 -17.47
N GLN A 91 -21.85 3.28 -16.56
CA GLN A 91 -23.08 4.01 -16.81
C GLN A 91 -22.81 5.50 -17.05
N GLU A 92 -22.05 6.15 -16.17
CA GLU A 92 -21.67 7.56 -16.32
C GLU A 92 -20.93 7.81 -17.64
N ARG A 93 -20.02 6.91 -18.00
CA ARG A 93 -19.30 6.97 -19.27
C ARG A 93 -20.21 6.76 -20.47
N GLY A 94 -21.23 5.90 -20.36
CA GLY A 94 -22.24 5.69 -21.38
C GLY A 94 -23.11 6.91 -21.68
N LEU A 95 -23.25 7.84 -20.72
CA LEU A 95 -23.95 9.11 -20.88
C LEU A 95 -23.12 10.18 -21.59
N GLY A 96 -21.81 10.02 -21.65
CA GLY A 96 -20.87 10.91 -22.32
C GLY A 96 -19.51 10.93 -21.65
N ASN A 97 -18.45 10.99 -22.45
CA ASN A 97 -17.07 11.03 -21.96
C ASN A 97 -16.34 12.29 -22.48
N THR A 98 -16.89 13.45 -22.19
CA THR A 98 -16.19 14.70 -22.49
C THR A 98 -15.08 14.91 -21.46
N ALA A 99 -13.83 15.07 -21.93
CA ALA A 99 -12.69 15.30 -21.07
C ALA A 99 -12.89 16.57 -20.22
N ARG A 100 -12.67 16.44 -18.91
CA ARG A 100 -12.75 17.54 -17.93
C ARG A 100 -12.12 17.10 -16.61
N GLU A 101 -12.13 17.97 -15.61
CA GLU A 101 -11.67 17.65 -14.26
C GLU A 101 -12.37 16.38 -13.71
N PRO A 102 -11.61 15.37 -13.26
CA PRO A 102 -12.15 14.15 -12.65
C PRO A 102 -12.95 14.42 -11.39
N VAL A 103 -14.03 13.68 -11.20
CA VAL A 103 -14.93 13.77 -10.04
C VAL A 103 -15.06 12.41 -9.35
N TYR A 104 -15.08 11.34 -10.13
CA TYR A 104 -15.28 9.97 -9.66
C TYR A 104 -14.04 9.14 -9.84
N TYR A 105 -13.91 8.11 -9.00
CA TYR A 105 -12.87 7.11 -9.16
C TYR A 105 -13.39 5.71 -8.81
N THR A 106 -12.73 4.71 -9.36
CA THR A 106 -12.86 3.31 -8.94
C THR A 106 -11.49 2.63 -8.91
N LEU A 107 -11.39 1.52 -8.22
CA LEU A 107 -10.15 0.75 -8.10
C LEU A 107 -10.32 -0.61 -8.76
N MET A 108 -9.39 -0.98 -9.63
CA MET A 108 -9.34 -2.30 -10.28
C MET A 108 -7.93 -2.89 -10.20
N GLY A 109 -7.77 -3.91 -9.35
CA GLY A 109 -6.46 -4.53 -9.16
C GLY A 109 -5.40 -3.52 -8.69
N SER A 110 -4.38 -3.29 -9.49
CA SER A 110 -3.29 -2.35 -9.24
C SER A 110 -3.46 -1.00 -9.92
N THR A 111 -4.65 -0.71 -10.47
CA THR A 111 -4.93 0.54 -11.19
C THR A 111 -6.08 1.30 -10.56
N ILE A 112 -6.00 2.62 -10.66
CA ILE A 112 -7.11 3.54 -10.39
C ILE A 112 -7.67 4.02 -11.72
N GLU A 113 -8.97 4.04 -11.82
CA GLU A 113 -9.70 4.62 -12.93
C GLU A 113 -10.40 5.88 -12.44
N VAL A 114 -10.34 6.94 -13.21
CA VAL A 114 -10.98 8.23 -12.92
C VAL A 114 -11.97 8.62 -14.02
N PHE A 115 -13.00 9.34 -13.62
CA PHE A 115 -14.02 9.85 -14.55
C PHE A 115 -14.48 11.25 -14.10
N PRO A 116 -14.71 12.18 -15.02
CA PRO A 116 -14.40 12.16 -16.46
C PRO A 116 -12.91 11.97 -16.77
N THR A 117 -12.61 11.58 -18.02
CA THR A 117 -11.21 11.53 -18.47
C THR A 117 -10.59 12.92 -18.29
N PRO A 118 -9.37 13.02 -17.71
CA PRO A 118 -8.71 14.30 -17.52
C PRO A 118 -8.52 15.06 -18.84
N ASP A 119 -8.81 16.37 -18.85
CA ASP A 119 -8.57 17.25 -19.99
C ASP A 119 -7.16 17.88 -19.97
N GLN A 120 -6.46 17.72 -18.87
CA GLN A 120 -5.08 18.15 -18.65
C GLN A 120 -4.42 17.28 -17.58
N SER A 121 -3.14 17.54 -17.30
CA SER A 121 -2.47 16.88 -16.19
C SER A 121 -2.97 17.41 -14.85
N TYR A 122 -3.45 16.52 -14.00
CA TYR A 122 -3.81 16.80 -12.61
C TYR A 122 -2.90 16.07 -11.65
N THR A 123 -2.62 16.68 -10.51
CA THR A 123 -1.93 16.00 -9.41
C THR A 123 -2.96 15.33 -8.51
N LEU A 124 -2.89 14.02 -8.44
CA LEU A 124 -3.68 13.19 -7.55
C LEU A 124 -2.90 12.98 -6.24
N GLU A 125 -3.51 13.23 -5.11
CA GLU A 125 -2.95 12.94 -3.80
C GLU A 125 -3.70 11.76 -3.18
N LEU A 126 -2.97 10.70 -2.84
CA LEU A 126 -3.48 9.49 -2.21
C LEU A 126 -2.97 9.41 -0.78
N ALA A 127 -3.87 9.15 0.16
CA ALA A 127 -3.52 8.65 1.49
C ALA A 127 -3.98 7.19 1.57
N TYR A 128 -3.04 6.28 1.81
CA TYR A 128 -3.30 4.84 1.74
C TYR A 128 -2.49 4.09 2.80
N TYR A 129 -2.88 2.85 3.07
CA TYR A 129 -2.06 1.92 3.81
C TYR A 129 -1.03 1.32 2.89
N GLN A 130 0.24 1.51 3.21
CA GLN A 130 1.36 0.84 2.55
C GLN A 130 1.66 -0.49 3.22
N ASP A 131 2.24 -1.43 2.51
CA ASP A 131 2.71 -2.64 3.11
C ASP A 131 3.90 -2.37 4.07
N ILE A 132 4.11 -3.29 4.99
CA ILE A 132 5.25 -3.22 5.90
C ILE A 132 6.51 -3.51 5.06
N PRO A 133 7.57 -2.67 5.12
CA PRO A 133 8.79 -2.91 4.36
C PRO A 133 9.36 -4.31 4.62
N ALA A 134 9.58 -5.08 3.55
CA ALA A 134 10.17 -6.40 3.63
C ALA A 134 11.64 -6.31 4.09
N MET A 135 12.11 -7.36 4.76
CA MET A 135 13.49 -7.50 5.21
C MET A 135 14.13 -8.69 4.50
N SER A 136 15.31 -8.51 3.94
CA SER A 136 16.05 -9.54 3.19
C SER A 136 17.48 -9.72 3.66
N ALA A 137 18.18 -8.64 3.95
CA ALA A 137 19.53 -8.65 4.48
C ALA A 137 19.53 -8.64 6.02
N ASP A 138 20.56 -9.24 6.63
CA ASP A 138 20.66 -9.34 8.09
C ASP A 138 20.65 -8.00 8.81
N THR A 139 21.07 -6.95 8.13
CA THR A 139 21.08 -5.58 8.64
C THR A 139 19.75 -4.84 8.47
N ASP A 140 18.82 -5.42 7.72
CA ASP A 140 17.54 -4.78 7.46
C ASP A 140 16.71 -4.65 8.74
N THR A 141 15.95 -3.57 8.79
CA THR A 141 14.99 -3.30 9.85
C THR A 141 13.75 -2.63 9.26
N ASN A 142 12.66 -2.69 9.98
CA ASN A 142 11.46 -1.93 9.68
C ASN A 142 10.82 -1.39 10.96
N TRP A 143 9.83 -0.53 10.80
CA TRP A 143 9.17 0.13 11.92
C TRP A 143 8.49 -0.88 12.88
N LEU A 144 7.98 -2.01 12.34
CA LEU A 144 7.33 -3.05 13.15
C LEU A 144 8.34 -3.78 14.03
N LEU A 145 9.46 -4.20 13.46
CA LEU A 145 10.53 -4.84 14.23
C LEU A 145 11.09 -3.91 15.31
N THR A 146 11.18 -2.61 15.03
CA THR A 146 11.68 -1.62 15.99
C THR A 146 10.70 -1.37 17.13
N LYS A 147 9.38 -1.38 16.86
CA LYS A 147 8.35 -1.03 17.85
C LYS A 147 7.73 -2.23 18.54
N ALA A 148 7.62 -3.34 17.86
CA ALA A 148 6.90 -4.53 18.32
C ALA A 148 7.54 -5.82 17.74
N PRO A 149 8.77 -6.16 18.14
CA PRO A 149 9.46 -7.35 17.64
C PRO A 149 8.74 -8.66 17.99
N ASP A 150 7.93 -8.64 19.02
CA ASP A 150 7.13 -9.77 19.52
C ASP A 150 5.95 -10.16 18.61
N VAL A 151 5.67 -9.36 17.58
CA VAL A 151 4.58 -9.62 16.62
C VAL A 151 5.02 -10.58 15.51
N TYR A 152 6.34 -10.67 15.24
CA TYR A 152 6.93 -11.64 14.33
C TYR A 152 7.03 -13.01 15.00
#